data_89d9dcea8b9a1a18feb2fce5410c22c8
#
_entry.id   89d9dcea8b9a1a18feb2fce5410c22c8
#
_cell.length_a   1.000
_cell.length_b   1.000
_cell.length_c   1.000
_cell.angle_alpha   90.00
_cell.angle_beta   90.00
_cell.angle_gamma   90.00
#
_symmetry.space_group_name_H-M   'P 1'
#
loop_
_entity.id
_entity.type
_entity.pdbx_description
1 polymer ?
#
loop_
_entity_poly.entity_id
_entity_poly.type
_entity_poly.pdbx_seq_one_letter_code
_entity_poly.pdbx_strand_id
1 'polypeptide(L)'
;ADLIAITGDIFDRDPTVIGPAAARLAGLRARLGVYAVLGNHDAYAGKDAVAAALTAHAPDIRLLRGEIALAATSPPLAIAGIDDPGDEWRVTPEGARDLEAVARKRAGRHPCLLLVHRPDVFPEAAAAGFALVLSGHYHGGQIAVPGSRGAANVARLISRYYDGVHGIGPSRLHVTRGVGCAGPRLRIACPPEISLIELVGPD
;
A
#
# COMPACT_ATOMS: atom_id res chain seq x y z
N ALA A 1 -12.95 -10.07 5.69
CA ALA A 1 -12.77 -9.42 4.38
C ALA A 1 -12.57 -10.49 3.31
N ASP A 2 -13.04 -10.23 2.09
CA ASP A 2 -12.85 -11.16 0.97
C ASP A 2 -11.43 -11.08 0.40
N LEU A 3 -10.78 -9.93 0.53
CA LEU A 3 -9.42 -9.66 0.09
C LEU A 3 -8.70 -8.88 1.19
N ILE A 4 -7.42 -9.18 1.40
CA ILE A 4 -6.54 -8.41 2.27
C ILE A 4 -5.46 -7.76 1.43
N ALA A 5 -5.26 -6.45 1.61
CA ALA A 5 -4.22 -5.67 0.95
C ALA A 5 -3.27 -5.08 1.99
N ILE A 6 -1.97 -5.32 1.81
CA ILE A 6 -0.89 -4.80 2.66
C ILE A 6 -0.09 -3.83 1.79
N THR A 7 -0.12 -2.55 2.17
CA THR A 7 0.41 -1.45 1.36
C THR A 7 1.86 -1.08 1.70
N GLY A 8 2.67 -2.04 2.11
CA GLY A 8 4.09 -1.86 2.39
C GLY A 8 4.43 -1.47 3.82
N ASP A 9 5.72 -1.31 4.07
CA ASP A 9 6.31 -1.13 5.41
C ASP A 9 5.85 -2.24 6.36
N ILE A 10 6.00 -3.49 5.87
CA ILE A 10 5.62 -4.71 6.61
C ILE A 10 6.58 -4.90 7.79
N PHE A 11 7.85 -4.54 7.57
CA PHE A 11 8.91 -4.63 8.56
C PHE A 11 9.61 -3.28 8.73
N ASP A 12 10.25 -3.10 9.87
CA ASP A 12 11.14 -1.97 10.10
C ASP A 12 12.56 -2.33 9.59
N ARG A 13 13.49 -1.40 9.69
CA ARG A 13 14.87 -1.48 9.19
C ARG A 13 15.72 -2.61 9.78
N ASP A 14 15.31 -3.19 10.91
CA ASP A 14 16.04 -4.25 11.59
C ASP A 14 15.81 -5.61 10.91
N PRO A 15 16.81 -6.16 10.20
CA PRO A 15 16.66 -7.43 9.50
C PRO A 15 16.46 -8.62 10.46
N THR A 16 16.83 -8.50 11.73
CA THR A 16 16.73 -9.60 12.71
C THR A 16 15.29 -9.95 13.07
N VAL A 17 14.37 -9.00 12.92
CA VAL A 17 12.95 -9.20 13.24
C VAL A 17 12.11 -9.70 12.06
N ILE A 18 12.65 -9.73 10.83
CA ILE A 18 11.91 -10.06 9.62
C ILE A 18 11.26 -11.45 9.72
N GLY A 19 12.02 -12.49 10.03
CA GLY A 19 11.51 -13.86 10.13
C GLY A 19 10.42 -14.02 11.21
N PRO A 20 10.67 -13.64 12.47
CA PRO A 20 9.65 -13.68 13.52
C PRO A 20 8.40 -12.87 13.21
N ALA A 21 8.53 -11.72 12.57
CA ALA A 21 7.39 -10.89 12.20
C ALA A 21 6.61 -11.47 11.01
N ALA A 22 7.29 -12.01 10.00
CA ALA A 22 6.65 -12.72 8.88
C ALA A 22 5.83 -13.92 9.38
N ALA A 23 6.35 -14.69 10.35
CA ALA A 23 5.63 -15.80 10.95
C ALA A 23 4.31 -15.38 11.63
N ARG A 24 4.21 -14.15 12.15
CA ARG A 24 2.96 -13.62 12.72
C ARG A 24 1.89 -13.32 11.65
N LEU A 25 2.31 -13.08 10.42
CA LEU A 25 1.41 -12.85 9.29
C LEU A 25 0.90 -14.15 8.67
N ALA A 26 1.49 -15.30 9.02
CA ALA A 26 1.14 -16.61 8.49
C ALA A 26 -0.34 -17.01 8.68
N GLY A 27 -1.03 -16.36 9.64
CA GLY A 27 -2.46 -16.58 9.90
C GLY A 27 -3.42 -15.78 9.02
N LEU A 28 -2.92 -14.84 8.22
CA LEU A 28 -3.78 -14.03 7.36
C LEU A 28 -4.38 -14.87 6.24
N ARG A 29 -5.71 -14.85 6.14
CA ARG A 29 -6.48 -15.59 5.13
C ARG A 29 -7.60 -14.74 4.61
N ALA A 30 -7.81 -14.78 3.30
CA ALA A 30 -8.96 -14.16 2.66
C ALA A 30 -9.38 -15.01 1.44
N ARG A 31 -10.66 -15.06 1.16
CA ARG A 31 -11.24 -15.90 0.07
C ARG A 31 -10.65 -15.56 -1.30
N LEU A 32 -10.37 -14.29 -1.56
CA LEU A 32 -9.81 -13.79 -2.81
C LEU A 32 -8.28 -13.61 -2.74
N GLY A 33 -7.66 -13.93 -1.62
CA GLY A 33 -6.22 -13.85 -1.42
C GLY A 33 -5.76 -12.69 -0.54
N VAL A 34 -4.50 -12.77 -0.14
CA VAL A 34 -3.76 -11.74 0.60
C VAL A 34 -2.66 -11.23 -0.32
N TYR A 35 -2.64 -9.92 -0.57
CA TYR A 35 -1.70 -9.28 -1.48
C TYR A 35 -0.89 -8.23 -0.74
N ALA A 36 0.39 -8.13 -1.07
CA ALA A 36 1.29 -7.17 -0.47
C ALA A 36 2.18 -6.50 -1.51
N VAL A 37 2.63 -5.30 -1.21
CA VAL A 37 3.76 -4.62 -1.86
C VAL A 37 4.79 -4.25 -0.80
N LEU A 38 6.02 -3.93 -1.20
CA LEU A 38 7.05 -3.48 -0.28
C LEU A 38 7.03 -1.96 -0.16
N GLY A 39 7.28 -1.47 1.06
CA GLY A 39 7.51 -0.07 1.36
C GLY A 39 9.00 0.29 1.44
N ASN A 40 9.28 1.54 1.77
CA ASN A 40 10.67 2.00 1.87
C ASN A 40 11.41 1.40 3.07
N HIS A 41 10.74 1.11 4.19
CA HIS A 41 11.38 0.42 5.32
C HIS A 41 11.73 -1.02 4.96
N ASP A 42 10.87 -1.72 4.21
CA ASP A 42 11.19 -3.05 3.67
C ASP A 42 12.40 -3.01 2.73
N ALA A 43 12.53 -1.94 1.94
CA ALA A 43 13.68 -1.74 1.07
C ALA A 43 14.98 -1.50 1.87
N TYR A 44 14.92 -0.74 2.97
CA TYR A 44 16.06 -0.54 3.86
C TYR A 44 16.46 -1.82 4.59
N ALA A 45 15.50 -2.69 4.93
CA ALA A 45 15.76 -3.99 5.54
C ALA A 45 16.31 -5.02 4.52
N GLY A 46 16.14 -4.75 3.23
CA GLY A 46 16.54 -5.61 2.11
C GLY A 46 15.36 -6.33 1.47
N LYS A 47 14.90 -5.82 0.33
CA LYS A 47 13.71 -6.34 -0.39
C LYS A 47 13.72 -7.85 -0.60
N ASP A 48 14.87 -8.41 -0.94
CA ASP A 48 14.98 -9.86 -1.22
C ASP A 48 14.94 -10.69 0.07
N ALA A 49 15.50 -10.17 1.17
CA ALA A 49 15.40 -10.81 2.48
C ALA A 49 13.94 -10.80 2.98
N VAL A 50 13.22 -9.69 2.80
CA VAL A 50 11.80 -9.57 3.12
C VAL A 50 10.96 -10.55 2.27
N ALA A 51 11.19 -10.60 0.96
CA ALA A 51 10.49 -11.52 0.06
C ALA A 51 10.75 -12.98 0.43
N ALA A 52 11.99 -13.35 0.73
CA ALA A 52 12.36 -14.70 1.16
C ALA A 52 11.68 -15.07 2.48
N ALA A 53 11.64 -14.17 3.45
CA ALA A 53 10.98 -14.41 4.74
C ALA A 53 9.46 -14.55 4.60
N LEU A 54 8.80 -13.74 3.79
CA LEU A 54 7.37 -13.90 3.49
C LEU A 54 7.09 -15.25 2.82
N THR A 55 7.90 -15.64 1.83
CA THR A 55 7.78 -16.95 1.17
C THR A 55 7.95 -18.10 2.16
N ALA A 56 8.93 -18.00 3.07
CA ALA A 56 9.23 -19.06 4.02
C ALA A 56 8.20 -19.17 5.16
N HIS A 57 7.67 -18.07 5.64
CA HIS A 57 6.88 -18.03 6.88
C HIS A 57 5.41 -17.64 6.67
N ALA A 58 5.06 -16.98 5.57
CA ALA A 58 3.71 -16.54 5.25
C ALA A 58 3.38 -16.75 3.76
N PRO A 59 3.48 -17.99 3.23
CA PRO A 59 3.42 -18.29 1.79
C PRO A 59 2.07 -17.94 1.14
N ASP A 60 1.02 -17.73 1.92
CA ASP A 60 -0.29 -17.32 1.39
C ASP A 60 -0.37 -15.82 1.08
N ILE A 61 0.65 -15.04 1.47
CA ILE A 61 0.76 -13.63 1.09
C ILE A 61 1.45 -13.54 -0.27
N ARG A 62 0.71 -13.12 -1.26
CA ARG A 62 1.24 -12.88 -2.61
C ARG A 62 1.88 -11.50 -2.67
N LEU A 63 3.19 -11.45 -2.70
CA LEU A 63 3.95 -10.23 -2.91
C LEU A 63 3.92 -9.85 -4.39
N LEU A 64 3.49 -8.61 -4.70
CA LEU A 64 3.38 -8.08 -6.06
C LEU A 64 4.51 -7.08 -6.30
N ARG A 65 5.49 -7.44 -7.14
CA ARG A 65 6.69 -6.65 -7.44
C ARG A 65 6.70 -6.27 -8.93
N GLY A 66 5.92 -5.26 -9.31
CA GLY A 66 5.70 -4.90 -10.71
C GLY A 66 4.83 -5.93 -11.45
N GLU A 67 3.90 -6.56 -10.74
CA GLU A 67 3.07 -7.67 -11.19
C GLU A 67 1.58 -7.36 -11.11
N ILE A 68 0.80 -8.17 -11.83
CA ILE A 68 -0.66 -8.18 -11.76
C ILE A 68 -1.13 -9.59 -11.38
N ALA A 69 -1.95 -9.67 -10.35
CA ALA A 69 -2.71 -10.85 -10.00
C ALA A 69 -4.16 -10.70 -10.46
N LEU A 70 -4.84 -11.84 -10.64
CA LEU A 70 -6.28 -11.87 -10.88
C LEU A 70 -6.96 -12.57 -9.70
N ALA A 71 -7.86 -11.85 -9.02
CA ALA A 71 -8.73 -12.45 -8.04
C ALA A 71 -9.93 -13.12 -8.74
N ALA A 72 -10.38 -14.24 -8.20
CA ALA A 72 -11.47 -15.04 -8.76
C ALA A 72 -12.84 -14.43 -8.47
N THR A 73 -13.12 -13.28 -9.09
CA THR A 73 -14.43 -12.63 -9.11
C THR A 73 -15.04 -12.72 -10.51
N SER A 74 -16.30 -12.32 -10.68
CA SER A 74 -16.97 -12.26 -11.98
C SER A 74 -17.53 -10.84 -12.21
N PRO A 75 -16.93 -10.04 -13.11
CA PRO A 75 -15.68 -10.28 -13.85
C PRO A 75 -14.45 -10.34 -12.94
N PRO A 76 -13.32 -10.92 -13.39
CA PRO A 76 -12.11 -10.98 -12.59
C PRO A 76 -11.59 -9.59 -12.16
N LEU A 77 -11.26 -9.43 -10.88
CA LEU A 77 -10.64 -8.22 -10.37
C LEU A 77 -9.12 -8.33 -10.55
N ALA A 78 -8.54 -7.41 -11.31
CA ALA A 78 -7.10 -7.29 -11.41
C ALA A 78 -6.53 -6.54 -10.19
N ILE A 79 -5.46 -7.06 -9.62
CA ILE A 79 -4.73 -6.46 -8.51
C ILE A 79 -3.31 -6.27 -8.97
N ALA A 80 -2.93 -5.02 -9.17
CA ALA A 80 -1.59 -4.62 -9.55
C ALA A 80 -0.80 -4.18 -8.31
N GLY A 81 0.49 -4.44 -8.28
CA GLY A 81 1.36 -3.96 -7.21
C GLY A 81 2.72 -3.54 -7.72
N ILE A 82 3.25 -2.47 -7.16
CA ILE A 82 4.60 -2.00 -7.41
C ILE A 82 5.31 -1.76 -6.07
N ASP A 83 6.60 -2.12 -6.02
CA ASP A 83 7.44 -1.90 -4.84
C ASP A 83 7.83 -0.42 -4.71
N ASP A 84 8.02 0.04 -3.49
CA ASP A 84 8.72 1.28 -3.23
C ASP A 84 10.20 1.13 -3.63
N PRO A 85 10.78 2.06 -4.40
CA PRO A 85 12.20 1.98 -4.77
C PRO A 85 13.16 2.06 -3.59
N GLY A 86 12.71 2.57 -2.44
CA GLY A 86 13.52 2.70 -1.23
C GLY A 86 14.31 4.01 -1.16
N ASP A 87 14.34 4.78 -2.23
CA ASP A 87 15.03 6.06 -2.29
C ASP A 87 14.08 7.20 -1.96
N GLU A 88 14.58 8.12 -1.13
CA GLU A 88 14.05 9.44 -0.80
C GLU A 88 12.52 9.70 -0.86
N TRP A 89 12.12 10.86 -0.40
CA TRP A 89 10.76 11.37 -0.16
C TRP A 89 9.90 11.62 -1.42
N ARG A 90 10.31 11.21 -2.61
CA ARG A 90 9.63 11.51 -3.88
C ARG A 90 9.45 10.27 -4.75
N VAL A 91 8.47 10.33 -5.63
CA VAL A 91 8.33 9.36 -6.74
C VAL A 91 9.60 9.42 -7.58
N THR A 92 10.33 8.31 -7.59
CA THR A 92 11.56 8.22 -8.39
C THR A 92 11.22 7.92 -9.84
N PRO A 93 12.15 8.18 -10.80
CA PRO A 93 12.00 7.74 -12.17
C PRO A 93 11.79 6.22 -12.31
N GLU A 94 12.29 5.42 -11.37
CA GLU A 94 12.08 3.96 -11.32
C GLU A 94 10.65 3.62 -10.96
N GLY A 95 10.12 4.19 -9.90
CA GLY A 95 8.71 3.99 -9.50
C GLY A 95 7.74 4.42 -10.60
N ALA A 96 8.05 5.49 -11.35
CA ALA A 96 7.28 5.90 -12.51
C ALA A 96 7.34 4.87 -13.65
N ARG A 97 8.51 4.28 -13.93
CA ARG A 97 8.68 3.22 -14.95
C ARG A 97 7.93 1.94 -14.57
N ASP A 98 7.96 1.55 -13.28
CA ASP A 98 7.24 0.39 -12.79
C ASP A 98 5.73 0.58 -12.91
N LEU A 99 5.23 1.78 -12.58
CA LEU A 99 3.83 2.14 -12.78
C LEU A 99 3.42 2.04 -14.25
N GLU A 100 4.22 2.60 -15.17
CA GLU A 100 3.98 2.49 -16.61
C GLU A 100 4.01 1.05 -17.10
N ALA A 101 4.96 0.24 -16.62
CA ALA A 101 5.08 -1.16 -17.00
C ALA A 101 3.84 -1.96 -16.56
N VAL A 102 3.36 -1.73 -15.35
CA VAL A 102 2.14 -2.36 -14.83
C VAL A 102 0.90 -1.84 -15.55
N ALA A 103 0.83 -0.54 -15.86
CA ALA A 103 -0.26 0.05 -16.63
C ALA A 103 -0.36 -0.56 -18.04
N ARG A 104 0.78 -0.77 -18.73
CA ARG A 104 0.83 -1.46 -20.03
C ARG A 104 0.37 -2.93 -19.92
N LYS A 105 0.81 -3.66 -18.90
CA LYS A 105 0.38 -5.05 -18.65
C LYS A 105 -1.12 -5.13 -18.38
N ARG A 106 -1.72 -4.08 -17.81
CA ARG A 106 -3.15 -3.99 -17.50
C ARG A 106 -4.02 -3.77 -18.74
N ALA A 107 -3.49 -3.21 -19.82
CA ALA A 107 -4.26 -2.78 -20.99
C ALA A 107 -5.29 -3.84 -21.45
N GLY A 108 -6.56 -3.45 -21.51
CA GLY A 108 -7.69 -4.31 -21.86
C GLY A 108 -8.19 -5.23 -20.75
N ARG A 109 -7.66 -5.17 -19.52
CA ARG A 109 -8.16 -5.92 -18.37
C ARG A 109 -9.05 -5.05 -17.48
N HIS A 110 -10.03 -5.67 -16.87
CA HIS A 110 -11.12 -5.19 -16.04
C HIS A 110 -10.73 -4.25 -14.88
N PRO A 111 -11.67 -3.83 -14.01
CA PRO A 111 -11.37 -2.94 -12.90
C PRO A 111 -10.11 -3.40 -12.19
N CYS A 112 -9.14 -2.49 -12.10
CA CYS A 112 -7.83 -2.79 -11.55
C CYS A 112 -7.59 -1.96 -10.30
N LEU A 113 -7.33 -2.66 -9.20
CA LEU A 113 -6.85 -2.11 -7.96
C LEU A 113 -5.32 -2.00 -8.04
N LEU A 114 -4.77 -0.84 -7.71
CA LEU A 114 -3.33 -0.65 -7.57
C LEU A 114 -2.94 -0.62 -6.09
N LEU A 115 -2.01 -1.47 -5.69
CA LEU A 115 -1.31 -1.40 -4.43
C LEU A 115 0.02 -0.68 -4.65
N VAL A 116 0.27 0.36 -3.90
CA VAL A 116 1.53 1.11 -3.92
C VAL A 116 1.77 1.75 -2.56
N HIS A 117 3.01 1.73 -2.08
CA HIS A 117 3.29 2.22 -0.75
C HIS A 117 3.09 3.74 -0.64
N ARG A 118 3.71 4.53 -1.55
CA ARG A 118 3.62 5.99 -1.53
C ARG A 118 2.41 6.52 -2.28
N PRO A 119 1.56 7.30 -1.63
CA PRO A 119 0.36 7.85 -2.26
C PRO A 119 0.65 8.94 -3.30
N ASP A 120 1.85 9.51 -3.31
CA ASP A 120 2.21 10.63 -4.19
C ASP A 120 2.26 10.26 -5.68
N VAL A 121 2.24 8.95 -6.01
CA VAL A 121 2.07 8.45 -7.39
C VAL A 121 0.62 8.52 -7.88
N PHE A 122 -0.32 8.98 -7.06
CA PHE A 122 -1.73 8.95 -7.40
C PHE A 122 -2.10 9.75 -8.67
N PRO A 123 -1.52 10.94 -8.93
CA PRO A 123 -1.78 11.65 -10.19
C PRO A 123 -1.44 10.82 -11.43
N GLU A 124 -0.28 10.17 -11.43
CA GLU A 124 0.20 9.32 -12.52
C GLU A 124 -0.65 8.03 -12.63
N ALA A 125 -1.02 7.44 -11.50
CA ALA A 125 -1.89 6.27 -11.46
C ALA A 125 -3.29 6.58 -12.00
N ALA A 126 -3.84 7.75 -11.66
CA ALA A 126 -5.12 8.22 -12.19
C ALA A 126 -5.04 8.48 -13.70
N ALA A 127 -3.98 9.13 -14.18
CA ALA A 127 -3.72 9.34 -15.61
C ALA A 127 -3.55 8.01 -16.36
N ALA A 128 -2.97 7.00 -15.73
CA ALA A 128 -2.88 5.63 -16.25
C ALA A 128 -4.22 4.86 -16.16
N GLY A 129 -5.28 5.43 -15.58
CA GLY A 129 -6.62 4.88 -15.54
C GLY A 129 -6.86 3.83 -14.46
N PHE A 130 -6.10 3.82 -13.38
CA PHE A 130 -6.42 3.00 -12.20
C PHE A 130 -7.63 3.58 -11.47
N ALA A 131 -8.68 2.76 -11.30
CA ALA A 131 -9.92 3.21 -10.66
C ALA A 131 -9.77 3.37 -9.15
N LEU A 132 -8.98 2.51 -8.50
CA LEU A 132 -8.72 2.53 -7.08
C LEU A 132 -7.23 2.28 -6.80
N VAL A 133 -6.65 3.14 -5.97
CA VAL A 133 -5.27 3.05 -5.47
C VAL A 133 -5.31 2.92 -3.96
N LEU A 134 -4.60 1.96 -3.40
CA LEU A 134 -4.45 1.78 -1.96
C LEU A 134 -2.99 2.03 -1.58
N SER A 135 -2.79 2.90 -0.58
CA SER A 135 -1.47 3.35 -0.13
C SER A 135 -1.38 3.47 1.39
N GLY A 136 -0.16 3.65 1.89
CA GLY A 136 0.14 3.93 3.29
C GLY A 136 1.17 5.05 3.45
N HIS A 137 2.34 4.73 4.00
CA HIS A 137 3.55 5.54 4.11
C HIS A 137 3.53 6.65 5.16
N TYR A 138 2.52 7.50 5.18
CA TYR A 138 2.52 8.71 6.01
C TYR A 138 1.99 8.53 7.43
N HIS A 139 1.51 7.33 7.79
CA HIS A 139 0.94 7.02 9.11
C HIS A 139 -0.15 8.00 9.58
N GLY A 140 -0.82 8.71 8.65
CA GLY A 140 -1.71 9.81 8.95
C GLY A 140 -1.01 10.97 9.66
N GLY A 141 0.33 11.09 9.47
CA GLY A 141 1.19 12.06 10.15
C GLY A 141 1.55 11.70 11.58
N GLN A 142 1.04 10.57 12.09
CA GLN A 142 1.34 9.98 13.42
C GLN A 142 1.05 10.91 14.61
N ILE A 143 1.32 12.22 14.47
CA ILE A 143 1.07 13.26 15.48
C ILE A 143 0.22 14.36 14.89
N ALA A 144 -0.97 14.57 15.44
CA ALA A 144 -1.91 15.62 15.08
C ALA A 144 -2.39 16.36 16.33
N VAL A 145 -2.90 17.58 16.16
CA VAL A 145 -3.51 18.33 17.26
C VAL A 145 -4.94 17.80 17.52
N PRO A 146 -5.27 17.40 18.75
CA PRO A 146 -6.60 16.94 19.09
C PRO A 146 -7.69 17.96 18.73
N GLY A 147 -8.81 17.49 18.17
CA GLY A 147 -9.94 18.33 17.81
C GLY A 147 -9.78 19.16 16.53
N SER A 148 -8.62 19.15 15.89
CA SER A 148 -8.35 19.92 14.67
C SER A 148 -8.93 19.33 13.39
N ARG A 149 -9.60 18.16 13.44
CA ARG A 149 -10.07 17.37 12.28
C ARG A 149 -8.99 17.23 11.19
N GLY A 150 -7.74 17.04 11.61
CA GLY A 150 -6.59 16.94 10.71
C GLY A 150 -6.02 18.27 10.23
N ALA A 151 -6.62 19.42 10.60
CA ALA A 151 -6.16 20.73 10.13
C ALA A 151 -4.76 21.10 10.62
N ALA A 152 -4.36 20.64 11.80
CA ALA A 152 -3.01 20.83 12.36
C ALA A 152 -2.28 19.48 12.44
N ASN A 153 -1.83 19.00 11.29
CA ASN A 153 -1.07 17.77 11.12
C ASN A 153 0.18 18.08 10.29
N VAL A 154 1.35 17.75 10.82
CA VAL A 154 2.64 18.05 10.19
C VAL A 154 2.76 17.37 8.81
N ALA A 155 2.15 16.20 8.62
CA ALA A 155 2.19 15.52 7.34
C ALA A 155 1.56 16.30 6.18
N ARG A 156 0.65 17.25 6.46
CA ARG A 156 0.10 18.15 5.43
C ARG A 156 1.15 19.07 4.79
N LEU A 157 2.24 19.31 5.49
CA LEU A 157 3.36 20.10 4.95
C LEU A 157 4.24 19.27 4.01
N ILE A 158 4.14 17.92 4.11
CA ILE A 158 4.95 16.97 3.33
C ILE A 158 4.18 16.50 2.11
N SER A 159 2.93 16.05 2.27
CA SER A 159 2.08 15.57 1.19
C SER A 159 0.63 15.99 1.39
N ARG A 160 -0.05 16.26 0.28
CA ARG A 160 -1.51 16.41 0.27
C ARG A 160 -2.25 15.09 0.50
N TYR A 161 -1.59 13.96 0.24
CA TYR A 161 -2.12 12.61 0.34
C TYR A 161 -1.63 11.86 1.58
N TYR A 162 -1.69 12.49 2.74
CA TYR A 162 -1.15 11.91 3.98
C TYR A 162 -2.13 11.00 4.74
N ASP A 163 -3.43 11.03 4.44
CA ASP A 163 -4.49 10.30 5.16
C ASP A 163 -5.81 10.31 4.38
N GLY A 164 -6.62 9.26 4.49
CA GLY A 164 -8.01 9.22 4.06
C GLY A 164 -8.21 9.01 2.57
N VAL A 165 -9.34 9.51 2.05
CA VAL A 165 -9.77 9.29 0.67
C VAL A 165 -9.59 10.54 -0.17
N HIS A 166 -9.00 10.39 -1.36
CA HIS A 166 -8.80 11.45 -2.35
C HIS A 166 -9.35 11.03 -3.71
N GLY A 167 -9.63 12.01 -4.58
CA GLY A 167 -10.17 11.76 -5.91
C GLY A 167 -9.50 12.60 -7.00
N ILE A 168 -9.28 12.00 -8.17
CA ILE A 168 -8.92 12.66 -9.44
C ILE A 168 -9.80 12.04 -10.52
N GLY A 169 -10.76 12.82 -11.03
CA GLY A 169 -11.76 12.29 -11.97
C GLY A 169 -12.48 11.06 -11.39
N PRO A 170 -12.56 9.94 -12.14
CA PRO A 170 -13.17 8.70 -11.66
C PRO A 170 -12.28 7.92 -10.67
N SER A 171 -11.00 8.24 -10.60
CA SER A 171 -10.03 7.52 -9.77
C SER A 171 -10.15 7.89 -8.30
N ARG A 172 -9.98 6.92 -7.42
CA ARG A 172 -9.95 7.10 -5.97
C ARG A 172 -8.65 6.57 -5.41
N LEU A 173 -8.11 7.30 -4.44
CA LEU A 173 -6.99 6.88 -3.61
C LEU A 173 -7.49 6.74 -2.17
N HIS A 174 -7.14 5.66 -1.51
CA HIS A 174 -7.25 5.52 -0.07
C HIS A 174 -5.87 5.41 0.54
N VAL A 175 -5.58 6.29 1.50
CA VAL A 175 -4.33 6.28 2.27
C VAL A 175 -4.63 5.86 3.69
N THR A 176 -4.18 4.66 4.06
CA THR A 176 -4.34 4.16 5.43
C THR A 176 -3.30 4.73 6.38
N ARG A 177 -3.67 4.94 7.63
CA ARG A 177 -2.73 5.31 8.70
C ARG A 177 -1.89 4.11 9.15
N GLY A 178 -2.32 2.89 8.81
CA GLY A 178 -1.66 1.67 9.24
C GLY A 178 -1.69 1.44 10.76
N VAL A 179 -1.11 0.34 11.17
CA VAL A 179 -1.08 -0.11 12.58
C VAL A 179 0.24 0.18 13.30
N GLY A 180 1.32 0.37 12.53
CA GLY A 180 2.67 0.61 13.03
C GLY A 180 2.96 2.06 13.39
N CYS A 181 4.22 2.33 13.70
CA CYS A 181 4.76 3.67 13.91
C CYS A 181 6.10 3.78 13.18
N ALA A 182 6.41 4.97 12.67
CA ALA A 182 7.73 5.31 12.16
C ALA A 182 8.48 6.16 13.21
N GLY A 183 9.75 5.79 13.50
CA GLY A 183 10.53 6.46 14.53
C GLY A 183 9.95 6.26 15.93
N PRO A 184 9.54 7.33 16.65
CA PRO A 184 8.99 7.19 17.98
C PRO A 184 7.71 6.31 17.99
N ARG A 185 7.65 5.34 18.91
CA ARG A 185 6.47 4.47 19.08
C ARG A 185 5.33 5.22 19.79
N LEU A 186 4.91 6.33 19.20
CA LEU A 186 3.91 7.25 19.74
C LEU A 186 2.97 7.70 18.63
N ARG A 187 1.67 7.66 18.91
CA ARG A 187 0.63 8.28 18.09
C ARG A 187 -0.18 9.26 18.95
N ILE A 188 -0.40 10.48 18.47
CA ILE A 188 -1.20 11.51 19.16
C ILE A 188 -2.32 11.95 18.21
N ALA A 189 -3.56 11.78 18.63
CA ALA A 189 -4.76 12.09 17.84
C ALA A 189 -4.78 11.47 16.42
N CYS A 190 -3.99 10.41 16.25
CA CYS A 190 -3.85 9.65 15.01
C CYS A 190 -3.82 8.13 15.35
N PRO A 191 -4.95 7.52 15.72
CA PRO A 191 -5.00 6.12 16.13
C PRO A 191 -4.57 5.18 14.99
N PRO A 192 -4.07 3.97 15.33
CA PRO A 192 -3.85 2.91 14.34
C PRO A 192 -5.15 2.60 13.59
N GLU A 193 -5.00 2.17 12.34
CA GLU A 193 -6.14 1.92 11.45
C GLU A 193 -5.95 0.64 10.64
N ILE A 194 -7.03 -0.13 10.56
CA ILE A 194 -7.26 -1.15 9.53
C ILE A 194 -8.54 -0.71 8.82
N SER A 195 -8.43 -0.39 7.53
CA SER A 195 -9.56 0.13 6.76
C SER A 195 -10.36 -1.01 6.14
N LEU A 196 -11.67 -0.97 6.28
CA LEU A 196 -12.59 -1.84 5.54
C LEU A 196 -13.15 -1.06 4.35
N ILE A 197 -12.89 -1.55 3.15
CA ILE A 197 -13.32 -0.92 1.89
C ILE A 197 -14.28 -1.89 1.20
N GLU A 198 -15.48 -1.43 0.90
CA GLU A 198 -16.46 -2.15 0.11
C GLU A 198 -16.36 -1.71 -1.35
N LEU A 199 -16.12 -2.68 -2.24
CA LEU A 199 -16.14 -2.46 -3.69
C LEU A 199 -17.52 -2.84 -4.20
N VAL A 200 -18.25 -1.85 -4.69
CA VAL A 200 -19.56 -2.04 -5.36
C VAL A 200 -19.40 -1.92 -6.86
N GLY A 201 -20.12 -2.74 -7.61
CA GLY A 201 -20.20 -2.62 -9.06
C GLY A 201 -20.98 -1.36 -9.45
N PRO A 202 -20.86 -0.91 -10.71
CA PRO A 202 -21.77 0.08 -11.24
C PRO A 202 -23.20 -0.51 -11.26
N ASP A 203 -24.17 0.33 -10.94
CA ASP A 203 -25.60 0.03 -11.05
C ASP A 203 -26.00 -0.21 -12.52
#